data_b769b939bf6f7779214270e7aaf1beb2
#
_entry.id   b769b939bf6f7779214270e7aaf1beb2
#
_cell.length_a   1.000
_cell.length_b   1.000
_cell.length_c   1.000
_cell.angle_alpha   90.00
_cell.angle_beta   90.00
_cell.angle_gamma   90.00
#
_symmetry.space_group_name_H-M   'P 1'
#
loop_
_entity.id
_entity.type
_entity.pdbx_description
1 polymer ?
#
loop_
_entity_poly.entity_id
_entity_poly.type
_entity_poly.pdbx_seq_one_letter_code
_entity_poly.pdbx_strand_id
1 'polypeptide(L)'
;MNNLFEIQISNDRLLAMISLKSDAPSSIEVNIKELKQMLMDKGIVFGVKEDILQLISEDVHAPQYPIVVAEGIRPIKGTDGFLIDQVNVNQEDNHHDRNLNICNIMNTNSVKSGQLLAKIIPPTMGVPGKNVFGKSIQIQNGKPLKLRPGKNVLYHMDAVLSTIDGQVSVLPNTLNVFPVFEVNGDLDLKTGNIDFIGNVVIRGNVPTGYTIKAGGDIKVTGLVEGAHLSAGGSISISGGIAAGMRGFIEAGVNLYCNYLSQASCKVGKDVFVDSSILHSQVESGGNVICQKGHIIGGEI
;
A
#
# COMPACT_ATOMS: atom_id res chain seq x y z
N MET A 1 35.13 -49.03 -18.23
CA MET A 1 34.68 -47.89 -17.43
C MET A 1 33.21 -47.91 -17.03
N ASN A 2 32.27 -48.31 -17.86
CA ASN A 2 30.84 -48.40 -17.49
C ASN A 2 30.55 -49.30 -16.24
N ASN A 3 31.50 -50.10 -15.81
CA ASN A 3 31.34 -50.94 -14.63
C ASN A 3 31.83 -50.29 -13.32
N LEU A 4 32.60 -49.20 -13.36
CA LEU A 4 33.19 -48.55 -12.18
C LEU A 4 32.35 -47.41 -11.63
N PHE A 5 31.78 -46.63 -12.53
CA PHE A 5 31.00 -45.44 -12.20
C PHE A 5 29.51 -45.60 -12.54
N GLU A 6 28.70 -44.99 -11.78
CA GLU A 6 27.28 -44.80 -12.06
C GLU A 6 26.99 -43.29 -12.18
N ILE A 7 26.37 -42.91 -13.30
CA ILE A 7 25.95 -41.51 -13.52
C ILE A 7 24.50 -41.37 -13.14
N GLN A 8 24.23 -40.47 -12.24
CA GLN A 8 22.89 -40.08 -11.81
C GLN A 8 22.60 -38.65 -12.24
N ILE A 9 21.42 -38.42 -12.80
CA ILE A 9 20.97 -37.10 -13.26
C ILE A 9 19.80 -36.70 -12.44
N SER A 10 19.81 -35.45 -11.92
CA SER A 10 18.71 -34.90 -11.15
C SER A 10 17.41 -34.84 -11.97
N ASN A 11 16.25 -34.89 -11.29
CA ASN A 11 14.94 -34.88 -11.94
C ASN A 11 14.72 -33.62 -12.80
N ASP A 12 15.29 -32.48 -12.37
CA ASP A 12 15.26 -31.21 -13.09
C ASP A 12 16.31 -31.10 -14.21
N ARG A 13 17.16 -32.12 -14.35
CA ARG A 13 18.26 -32.22 -15.34
C ARG A 13 19.28 -31.09 -15.22
N LEU A 14 19.39 -30.48 -14.06
CA LEU A 14 20.36 -29.43 -13.79
C LEU A 14 21.67 -29.94 -13.22
N LEU A 15 21.68 -31.12 -12.61
CA LEU A 15 22.88 -31.71 -12.03
C LEU A 15 23.12 -33.10 -12.63
N ALA A 16 24.39 -33.38 -12.94
CA ALA A 16 24.86 -34.74 -13.17
C ALA A 16 25.92 -35.10 -12.13
N MET A 17 25.71 -36.23 -11.49
CA MET A 17 26.56 -36.75 -10.41
C MET A 17 27.16 -38.08 -10.83
N ILE A 18 28.38 -38.34 -10.38
CA ILE A 18 29.04 -39.63 -10.51
C ILE A 18 29.12 -40.27 -9.10
N SER A 19 28.78 -41.55 -9.05
CA SER A 19 28.98 -42.41 -7.89
C SER A 19 29.98 -43.49 -8.23
N LEU A 20 30.87 -43.82 -7.29
CA LEU A 20 31.77 -44.98 -7.42
C LEU A 20 31.01 -46.22 -6.97
N LYS A 21 31.07 -47.29 -7.74
CA LYS A 21 30.45 -48.56 -7.35
C LYS A 21 31.31 -49.29 -6.32
N SER A 22 30.67 -50.06 -5.43
CA SER A 22 31.29 -50.74 -4.28
C SER A 22 32.40 -51.75 -4.64
N ASP A 23 32.41 -52.22 -5.88
CA ASP A 23 33.33 -53.24 -6.36
C ASP A 23 34.58 -52.66 -7.10
N ALA A 24 34.86 -51.38 -6.88
CA ALA A 24 35.99 -50.70 -7.53
C ALA A 24 37.31 -51.18 -6.90
N PRO A 25 38.28 -51.67 -7.72
CA PRO A 25 39.61 -52.11 -7.22
C PRO A 25 40.39 -50.91 -6.61
N SER A 26 41.29 -51.20 -5.68
CA SER A 26 42.05 -50.20 -4.92
C SER A 26 43.08 -49.39 -5.76
N SER A 27 43.42 -49.86 -6.97
CA SER A 27 44.35 -49.17 -7.86
C SER A 27 43.81 -49.16 -9.31
N ILE A 28 43.22 -48.05 -9.67
CA ILE A 28 42.69 -47.85 -11.04
C ILE A 28 43.21 -46.50 -11.54
N GLU A 29 43.86 -46.53 -12.71
CA GLU A 29 44.13 -45.31 -13.45
C GLU A 29 42.93 -44.97 -14.34
N VAL A 30 42.34 -43.81 -14.12
CA VAL A 30 41.19 -43.29 -14.87
C VAL A 30 41.65 -42.11 -15.73
N ASN A 31 41.45 -42.22 -17.05
CA ASN A 31 41.83 -41.15 -17.95
C ASN A 31 40.69 -40.12 -18.05
N ILE A 32 41.01 -38.81 -17.89
CA ILE A 32 40.05 -37.72 -18.03
C ILE A 32 39.30 -37.72 -19.36
N LYS A 33 39.95 -38.17 -20.46
CA LYS A 33 39.31 -38.29 -21.78
C LYS A 33 38.19 -39.32 -21.77
N GLU A 34 38.37 -40.41 -21.05
CA GLU A 34 37.40 -41.50 -20.94
C GLU A 34 36.23 -41.08 -20.07
N LEU A 35 36.48 -40.29 -19.00
CA LEU A 35 35.40 -39.69 -18.17
C LEU A 35 34.56 -38.71 -19.00
N LYS A 36 35.22 -37.84 -19.81
CA LYS A 36 34.52 -36.92 -20.72
C LYS A 36 33.68 -37.68 -21.75
N GLN A 37 34.24 -38.75 -22.35
CA GLN A 37 33.53 -39.58 -23.31
C GLN A 37 32.30 -40.25 -22.67
N MET A 38 32.43 -40.77 -21.45
CA MET A 38 31.33 -41.40 -20.72
C MET A 38 30.19 -40.40 -20.42
N LEU A 39 30.53 -39.14 -20.12
CA LEU A 39 29.52 -38.07 -19.93
C LEU A 39 28.85 -37.74 -21.29
N MET A 40 29.63 -37.64 -22.37
CA MET A 40 29.10 -37.40 -23.73
C MET A 40 28.17 -38.52 -24.19
N ASP A 41 28.52 -39.79 -23.94
CA ASP A 41 27.69 -40.94 -24.25
C ASP A 41 26.32 -40.93 -23.55
N LYS A 42 26.27 -40.29 -22.38
CA LYS A 42 25.03 -40.02 -21.64
C LYS A 42 24.34 -38.72 -22.07
N GLY A 43 24.88 -38.00 -23.06
CA GLY A 43 24.36 -36.74 -23.58
C GLY A 43 24.68 -35.52 -22.70
N ILE A 44 25.54 -35.65 -21.70
CA ILE A 44 25.95 -34.55 -20.85
C ILE A 44 27.03 -33.73 -21.54
N VAL A 45 26.66 -32.54 -22.02
CA VAL A 45 27.50 -31.69 -22.87
C VAL A 45 27.65 -30.26 -22.36
N PHE A 46 26.98 -29.92 -21.28
CA PHE A 46 26.98 -28.54 -20.76
C PHE A 46 27.29 -28.52 -19.26
N GLY A 47 28.10 -27.53 -18.85
CA GLY A 47 28.42 -27.26 -17.45
C GLY A 47 29.32 -28.34 -16.81
N VAL A 48 30.08 -29.07 -17.59
CA VAL A 48 31.03 -30.10 -17.11
C VAL A 48 32.12 -29.43 -16.29
N LYS A 49 32.33 -29.90 -15.07
CA LYS A 49 33.34 -29.41 -14.10
C LYS A 49 34.65 -30.11 -14.36
N GLU A 50 35.55 -29.49 -15.13
CA GLU A 50 36.82 -30.08 -15.53
C GLU A 50 37.76 -30.32 -14.34
N ASP A 51 37.76 -29.45 -13.36
CA ASP A 51 38.46 -29.55 -12.09
C ASP A 51 38.10 -30.83 -11.32
N ILE A 52 36.83 -31.16 -11.28
CA ILE A 52 36.32 -32.38 -10.62
C ILE A 52 36.73 -33.64 -11.43
N LEU A 53 36.65 -33.56 -12.77
CA LEU A 53 37.09 -34.69 -13.59
C LEU A 53 38.59 -34.92 -13.47
N GLN A 54 39.39 -33.87 -13.33
CA GLN A 54 40.82 -33.98 -13.11
C GLN A 54 41.10 -34.61 -11.75
N LEU A 55 40.42 -34.17 -10.68
CA LEU A 55 40.56 -34.76 -9.34
C LEU A 55 40.26 -36.27 -9.34
N ILE A 56 39.18 -36.68 -10.05
CA ILE A 56 38.83 -38.10 -10.17
C ILE A 56 39.90 -38.86 -10.97
N SER A 57 40.54 -38.23 -11.97
CA SER A 57 41.58 -38.88 -12.76
C SER A 57 42.91 -39.05 -12.00
N GLU A 58 43.23 -38.15 -11.08
CA GLU A 58 44.43 -38.20 -10.24
C GLU A 58 44.31 -39.24 -9.15
N ASP A 59 43.18 -39.29 -8.44
CA ASP A 59 42.86 -40.29 -7.43
C ASP A 59 41.34 -40.54 -7.37
N VAL A 60 40.92 -41.72 -7.80
CA VAL A 60 39.50 -42.11 -7.86
C VAL A 60 38.88 -42.16 -6.45
N HIS A 61 39.66 -42.34 -5.40
CA HIS A 61 39.17 -42.44 -4.01
C HIS A 61 39.24 -41.11 -3.24
N ALA A 62 39.90 -40.08 -3.81
CA ALA A 62 40.01 -38.76 -3.16
C ALA A 62 38.66 -38.01 -2.97
N PRO A 63 37.73 -38.05 -3.96
CA PRO A 63 36.44 -37.36 -3.80
C PRO A 63 35.46 -38.11 -2.91
N GLN A 64 34.60 -37.36 -2.20
CA GLN A 64 33.41 -37.94 -1.56
C GLN A 64 32.31 -38.14 -2.59
N TYR A 65 31.88 -39.37 -2.80
CA TYR A 65 30.78 -39.71 -3.73
C TYR A 65 29.41 -39.72 -3.04
N PRO A 66 28.30 -39.36 -3.73
CA PRO A 66 28.24 -38.90 -5.13
C PRO A 66 28.76 -37.48 -5.30
N ILE A 67 29.52 -37.23 -6.38
CA ILE A 67 30.10 -35.92 -6.70
C ILE A 67 29.47 -35.31 -7.94
N VAL A 68 29.21 -34.00 -7.93
CA VAL A 68 28.63 -33.28 -9.06
C VAL A 68 29.68 -32.97 -10.10
N VAL A 69 29.56 -33.59 -11.30
CA VAL A 69 30.49 -33.45 -12.43
C VAL A 69 29.99 -32.54 -13.53
N ALA A 70 28.69 -32.22 -13.54
CA ALA A 70 28.16 -31.20 -14.46
C ALA A 70 26.99 -30.46 -13.79
N GLU A 71 26.91 -29.17 -14.07
CA GLU A 71 25.90 -28.29 -13.51
C GLU A 71 25.33 -27.37 -14.61
N GLY A 72 24.01 -27.38 -14.74
CA GLY A 72 23.27 -26.50 -15.62
C GLY A 72 23.05 -25.10 -15.02
N ILE A 73 22.48 -24.22 -15.81
CA ILE A 73 22.07 -22.88 -15.38
C ILE A 73 20.58 -22.92 -15.01
N ARG A 74 20.27 -22.57 -13.78
CA ARG A 74 18.86 -22.47 -13.33
C ARG A 74 18.15 -21.31 -14.01
N PRO A 75 16.92 -21.52 -14.50
CA PRO A 75 16.14 -20.41 -15.04
C PRO A 75 15.70 -19.44 -13.94
N ILE A 76 15.67 -18.14 -14.24
CA ILE A 76 15.20 -17.08 -13.35
C ILE A 76 13.84 -16.62 -13.86
N LYS A 77 12.80 -16.81 -13.07
CA LYS A 77 11.46 -16.37 -13.42
C LYS A 77 11.38 -14.84 -13.47
N GLY A 78 10.69 -14.28 -14.46
CA GLY A 78 10.36 -12.86 -14.50
C GLY A 78 9.40 -12.48 -13.38
N THR A 79 9.54 -11.26 -12.89
CA THR A 79 8.62 -10.68 -11.89
C THR A 79 7.47 -9.98 -12.56
N ASP A 80 6.26 -10.16 -12.05
CA ASP A 80 5.07 -9.46 -12.54
C ASP A 80 5.19 -7.96 -12.27
N GLY A 81 4.57 -7.14 -13.12
CA GLY A 81 4.48 -5.70 -12.88
C GLY A 81 3.59 -5.40 -11.67
N PHE A 82 3.93 -4.37 -10.91
CA PHE A 82 3.23 -3.97 -9.68
C PHE A 82 3.21 -2.46 -9.50
N LEU A 83 2.38 -1.98 -8.55
CA LEU A 83 2.33 -0.59 -8.13
C LEU A 83 3.18 -0.39 -6.87
N ILE A 84 3.91 0.72 -6.84
CA ILE A 84 4.49 1.26 -5.60
C ILE A 84 3.62 2.44 -5.18
N ASP A 85 2.96 2.31 -4.03
CA ASP A 85 2.19 3.38 -3.39
C ASP A 85 3.14 4.50 -2.95
N GLN A 86 2.81 5.75 -3.33
CA GLN A 86 3.58 6.94 -2.96
C GLN A 86 2.79 7.86 -2.00
N VAL A 87 1.53 7.53 -1.71
CA VAL A 87 0.69 8.36 -0.84
C VAL A 87 1.15 8.24 0.62
N ASN A 88 1.51 7.03 1.05
CA ASN A 88 1.93 6.78 2.43
C ASN A 88 3.39 7.16 2.72
N VAL A 89 4.26 7.21 1.70
CA VAL A 89 5.69 7.51 1.87
C VAL A 89 5.92 8.97 2.30
N ASN A 90 5.06 9.90 1.87
CA ASN A 90 5.18 11.31 2.21
C ASN A 90 4.65 11.66 3.63
N GLN A 91 4.13 10.70 4.37
CA GLN A 91 3.58 10.91 5.72
C GLN A 91 4.57 10.56 6.84
N GLU A 92 5.65 9.82 6.54
CA GLU A 92 6.65 9.44 7.54
C GLU A 92 7.57 10.60 7.99
N ASP A 93 7.70 11.67 7.20
CA ASP A 93 8.60 12.79 7.50
C ASP A 93 8.07 13.82 8.50
N ASN A 94 6.80 13.73 8.93
CA ASN A 94 6.17 14.69 9.87
C ASN A 94 6.10 14.19 11.32
N HIS A 95 6.72 13.07 11.67
CA HIS A 95 6.65 12.47 13.02
C HIS A 95 7.78 12.89 13.96
N HIS A 96 8.10 14.18 14.07
CA HIS A 96 9.05 14.65 15.11
C HIS A 96 8.38 15.20 16.38
N ASP A 97 7.06 15.21 16.51
CA ASP A 97 6.38 15.52 17.77
C ASP A 97 5.78 14.26 18.40
N ARG A 98 6.54 13.67 19.33
CA ARG A 98 6.14 12.54 20.17
C ARG A 98 5.18 12.98 21.29
N ASN A 99 4.01 13.43 20.96
CA ASN A 99 2.84 13.37 21.85
C ASN A 99 1.81 12.46 21.19
N LEU A 100 1.88 11.18 21.54
CA LEU A 100 0.93 10.14 21.14
C LEU A 100 -0.45 10.44 21.73
N ASN A 101 -1.19 11.35 21.12
CA ASN A 101 -2.63 11.38 21.24
C ASN A 101 -3.18 10.18 20.45
N ILE A 102 -3.73 9.21 21.17
CA ILE A 102 -4.35 7.99 20.64
C ILE A 102 -5.41 8.30 19.56
N CYS A 103 -5.90 9.53 19.49
CA CYS A 103 -6.88 10.00 18.49
C CYS A 103 -6.32 10.32 17.11
N ASN A 104 -4.99 10.30 16.87
CA ASN A 104 -4.38 10.62 15.57
C ASN A 104 -4.10 9.36 14.71
N ILE A 105 -4.81 8.25 14.92
CA ILE A 105 -4.48 6.94 14.35
C ILE A 105 -4.82 6.81 12.86
N MET A 106 -5.63 7.69 12.28
CA MET A 106 -5.93 7.65 10.85
C MET A 106 -5.60 8.98 10.17
N ASN A 107 -4.38 9.07 9.63
CA ASN A 107 -4.11 10.03 8.58
C ASN A 107 -5.01 9.70 7.39
N THR A 108 -5.96 10.56 7.11
CA THR A 108 -6.75 10.48 5.89
C THR A 108 -5.78 10.58 4.71
N ASN A 109 -5.83 9.61 3.80
CA ASN A 109 -5.02 9.61 2.57
C ASN A 109 -5.47 10.74 1.63
N SER A 110 -5.31 11.98 2.08
CA SER A 110 -5.63 13.18 1.34
C SER A 110 -4.54 13.52 0.35
N VAL A 111 -4.93 13.84 -0.87
CA VAL A 111 -4.01 14.20 -1.96
C VAL A 111 -4.46 15.46 -2.66
N LYS A 112 -3.49 16.19 -3.21
CA LYS A 112 -3.72 17.39 -4.03
C LYS A 112 -3.79 17.03 -5.51
N SER A 113 -4.45 17.88 -6.28
CA SER A 113 -4.41 17.81 -7.74
C SER A 113 -2.98 17.87 -8.26
N GLY A 114 -2.64 16.97 -9.19
CA GLY A 114 -1.27 16.78 -9.71
C GLY A 114 -0.35 15.94 -8.83
N GLN A 115 -0.77 15.53 -7.63
CA GLN A 115 0.06 14.70 -6.75
C GLN A 115 0.24 13.30 -7.31
N LEU A 116 1.46 12.77 -7.19
CA LEU A 116 1.80 11.39 -7.55
C LEU A 116 1.17 10.42 -6.51
N LEU A 117 0.34 9.51 -6.99
CA LEU A 117 -0.34 8.51 -6.17
C LEU A 117 0.44 7.20 -6.12
N ALA A 118 0.93 6.76 -7.27
CA ALA A 118 1.67 5.51 -7.38
C ALA A 118 2.59 5.51 -8.60
N LYS A 119 3.65 4.69 -8.55
CA LYS A 119 4.49 4.35 -9.70
C LYS A 119 4.16 2.94 -10.18
N ILE A 120 4.10 2.78 -11.49
CA ILE A 120 3.91 1.49 -12.16
C ILE A 120 5.28 0.91 -12.46
N ILE A 121 5.60 -0.23 -11.86
CA ILE A 121 6.82 -0.96 -12.16
C ILE A 121 6.51 -1.98 -13.27
N PRO A 122 7.20 -1.91 -14.41
CA PRO A 122 6.97 -2.86 -15.50
C PRO A 122 7.41 -4.28 -15.11
N PRO A 123 6.83 -5.31 -15.74
CA PRO A 123 7.26 -6.68 -15.53
C PRO A 123 8.68 -6.90 -16.07
N THR A 124 9.42 -7.83 -15.48
CA THR A 124 10.73 -8.24 -16.00
C THR A 124 10.60 -9.48 -16.87
N MET A 125 11.50 -9.60 -17.83
CA MET A 125 11.64 -10.85 -18.58
C MET A 125 12.32 -11.91 -17.72
N GLY A 126 11.88 -13.15 -17.84
CA GLY A 126 12.59 -14.28 -17.27
C GLY A 126 13.88 -14.56 -18.04
N VAL A 127 14.88 -15.07 -17.34
CA VAL A 127 16.13 -15.53 -17.95
C VAL A 127 16.04 -17.06 -18.14
N PRO A 128 16.07 -17.56 -19.37
CA PRO A 128 16.03 -18.99 -19.60
C PRO A 128 17.27 -19.70 -19.03
N GLY A 129 17.06 -20.88 -18.47
CA GLY A 129 18.12 -21.73 -17.99
C GLY A 129 18.67 -22.64 -19.11
N LYS A 130 19.67 -23.46 -18.74
CA LYS A 130 20.23 -24.49 -19.62
C LYS A 130 20.54 -25.74 -18.80
N ASN A 131 20.04 -26.89 -19.24
CA ASN A 131 20.29 -28.14 -18.54
C ASN A 131 21.64 -28.76 -18.93
N VAL A 132 22.06 -29.84 -18.24
CA VAL A 132 23.33 -30.52 -18.50
C VAL A 132 23.41 -31.17 -19.89
N PHE A 133 22.28 -31.35 -20.59
CA PHE A 133 22.21 -31.80 -21.99
C PHE A 133 22.36 -30.66 -23.00
N GLY A 134 22.61 -29.43 -22.55
CA GLY A 134 22.71 -28.25 -23.41
C GLY A 134 21.37 -27.69 -23.89
N LYS A 135 20.23 -28.24 -23.47
CA LYS A 135 18.89 -27.77 -23.87
C LYS A 135 18.46 -26.60 -23.03
N SER A 136 17.88 -25.59 -23.69
CA SER A 136 17.31 -24.42 -23.00
C SER A 136 16.07 -24.81 -22.16
N ILE A 137 16.01 -24.32 -20.96
CA ILE A 137 14.85 -24.43 -20.06
C ILE A 137 14.06 -23.14 -20.18
N GLN A 138 12.89 -23.23 -20.82
CA GLN A 138 11.98 -22.10 -20.99
C GLN A 138 11.42 -21.66 -19.65
N ILE A 139 11.22 -20.36 -19.50
CA ILE A 139 10.63 -19.76 -18.29
C ILE A 139 9.55 -18.75 -18.66
N GLN A 140 8.61 -18.53 -17.77
CA GLN A 140 7.56 -17.52 -17.96
C GLN A 140 8.11 -16.13 -17.68
N ASN A 141 7.83 -15.19 -18.58
CA ASN A 141 8.02 -13.77 -18.34
C ASN A 141 7.01 -13.26 -17.32
N GLY A 142 7.35 -12.21 -16.60
CA GLY A 142 6.41 -11.48 -15.75
C GLY A 142 5.25 -10.93 -16.58
N LYS A 143 4.07 -10.87 -15.97
CA LYS A 143 2.85 -10.36 -16.60
C LYS A 143 2.73 -8.86 -16.36
N PRO A 144 2.30 -8.07 -17.34
CA PRO A 144 2.03 -6.65 -17.13
C PRO A 144 0.88 -6.47 -16.13
N LEU A 145 1.00 -5.44 -15.29
CA LEU A 145 -0.06 -5.04 -14.38
C LEU A 145 -1.25 -4.53 -15.20
N LYS A 146 -2.44 -5.09 -14.95
CA LYS A 146 -3.68 -4.66 -15.59
C LYS A 146 -4.42 -3.72 -14.65
N LEU A 147 -4.26 -2.41 -14.84
CA LEU A 147 -5.02 -1.39 -14.13
C LEU A 147 -6.31 -1.06 -14.89
N ARG A 148 -7.38 -0.84 -14.13
CA ARG A 148 -8.64 -0.27 -14.65
C ARG A 148 -8.61 1.25 -14.45
N PRO A 149 -9.11 2.04 -15.41
CA PRO A 149 -9.27 3.48 -15.22
C PRO A 149 -10.09 3.77 -13.95
N GLY A 150 -9.51 4.56 -13.05
CA GLY A 150 -10.18 5.01 -11.85
C GLY A 150 -10.76 6.41 -12.01
N LYS A 151 -11.57 6.84 -11.02
CA LYS A 151 -12.16 8.19 -11.00
C LYS A 151 -11.10 9.20 -10.57
N ASN A 152 -11.05 10.34 -11.28
CA ASN A 152 -10.20 11.49 -10.95
C ASN A 152 -8.70 11.14 -10.82
N VAL A 153 -8.23 10.21 -11.64
CA VAL A 153 -6.82 9.84 -11.77
C VAL A 153 -6.38 9.88 -13.22
N LEU A 154 -5.14 10.28 -13.42
CA LEU A 154 -4.48 10.32 -14.73
C LEU A 154 -3.34 9.32 -14.73
N TYR A 155 -3.33 8.43 -15.71
CA TYR A 155 -2.22 7.51 -15.97
C TYR A 155 -1.30 8.17 -17.00
N HIS A 156 -0.07 8.42 -16.62
CA HIS A 156 0.93 9.02 -17.53
C HIS A 156 2.23 8.25 -17.42
N MET A 157 2.64 7.57 -18.50
CA MET A 157 3.81 6.68 -18.53
C MET A 157 3.76 5.63 -17.40
N ASP A 158 4.67 5.76 -16.44
CA ASP A 158 4.81 4.88 -15.25
C ASP A 158 4.22 5.51 -13.98
N ALA A 159 3.53 6.64 -14.09
CA ALA A 159 2.97 7.39 -12.97
C ALA A 159 1.45 7.38 -12.98
N VAL A 160 0.85 7.34 -11.78
CA VAL A 160 -0.56 7.58 -11.55
C VAL A 160 -0.70 8.85 -10.73
N LEU A 161 -1.38 9.85 -11.27
CA LEU A 161 -1.51 11.19 -10.71
C LEU A 161 -2.96 11.47 -10.34
N SER A 162 -3.19 12.24 -9.28
CA SER A 162 -4.52 12.79 -8.99
C SER A 162 -4.86 13.94 -9.92
N THR A 163 -6.12 14.02 -10.39
CA THR A 163 -6.61 15.17 -11.16
C THR A 163 -7.36 16.20 -10.32
N ILE A 164 -7.68 15.87 -9.07
CA ILE A 164 -8.40 16.74 -8.13
C ILE A 164 -7.82 16.59 -6.71
N ASP A 165 -8.16 17.54 -5.84
CA ASP A 165 -7.97 17.39 -4.39
C ASP A 165 -8.98 16.40 -3.84
N GLY A 166 -8.55 15.47 -2.97
CA GLY A 166 -9.48 14.49 -2.43
C GLY A 166 -8.84 13.35 -1.64
N GLN A 167 -9.66 12.36 -1.33
CA GLN A 167 -9.24 11.12 -0.66
C GLN A 167 -8.94 10.03 -1.66
N VAL A 168 -7.77 9.40 -1.51
CA VAL A 168 -7.40 8.23 -2.31
C VAL A 168 -8.08 6.97 -1.79
N SER A 169 -8.66 6.21 -2.72
CA SER A 169 -9.15 4.85 -2.48
C SER A 169 -8.35 3.89 -3.34
N VAL A 170 -7.58 3.03 -2.69
CA VAL A 170 -6.76 2.00 -3.35
C VAL A 170 -7.52 0.68 -3.34
N LEU A 171 -7.79 0.15 -4.52
CA LEU A 171 -8.36 -1.17 -4.75
C LEU A 171 -7.34 -2.03 -5.50
N PRO A 172 -7.44 -3.37 -5.51
CA PRO A 172 -6.41 -4.25 -6.07
C PRO A 172 -5.97 -3.92 -7.51
N ASN A 173 -6.87 -3.36 -8.33
CA ASN A 173 -6.59 -3.06 -9.74
C ASN A 173 -7.04 -1.66 -10.15
N THR A 174 -7.34 -0.76 -9.21
CA THR A 174 -7.90 0.56 -9.50
C THR A 174 -7.54 1.53 -8.38
N LEU A 175 -7.09 2.74 -8.75
CA LEU A 175 -6.98 3.87 -7.83
C LEU A 175 -8.09 4.86 -8.16
N ASN A 176 -8.73 5.41 -7.13
CA ASN A 176 -9.72 6.47 -7.27
C ASN A 176 -9.37 7.63 -6.36
N VAL A 177 -9.78 8.83 -6.71
CA VAL A 177 -9.73 9.99 -5.82
C VAL A 177 -11.15 10.57 -5.73
N PHE A 178 -11.63 10.72 -4.50
CA PHE A 178 -12.95 11.27 -4.20
C PHE A 178 -12.82 12.61 -3.52
N PRO A 179 -13.58 13.63 -3.94
CA PRO A 179 -13.52 14.97 -3.35
C PRO A 179 -14.20 15.05 -1.97
N VAL A 180 -14.65 13.93 -1.43
CA VAL A 180 -15.39 13.85 -0.17
C VAL A 180 -14.82 12.73 0.70
N PHE A 181 -14.58 13.06 1.98
CA PHE A 181 -14.32 12.07 3.04
C PHE A 181 -15.63 11.72 3.74
N GLU A 182 -16.03 10.45 3.69
CA GLU A 182 -17.32 10.01 4.24
C GLU A 182 -17.12 9.02 5.39
N VAL A 183 -17.78 9.30 6.53
CA VAL A 183 -17.87 8.41 7.70
C VAL A 183 -19.30 7.88 7.77
N ASN A 184 -19.48 6.56 7.66
CA ASN A 184 -20.78 5.91 7.75
C ASN A 184 -21.06 5.52 9.20
N GLY A 185 -21.74 6.39 9.95
CA GLY A 185 -22.08 6.22 11.36
C GLY A 185 -21.46 7.30 12.25
N ASP A 186 -21.43 7.04 13.55
CA ASP A 186 -20.86 7.93 14.54
C ASP A 186 -19.33 7.97 14.46
N LEU A 187 -18.76 9.12 14.80
CA LEU A 187 -17.31 9.23 14.90
C LEU A 187 -16.84 8.46 16.15
N ASP A 188 -15.85 7.60 15.96
CA ASP A 188 -15.33 6.72 17.00
C ASP A 188 -13.78 6.76 17.07
N LEU A 189 -13.20 6.06 18.06
CA LEU A 189 -11.74 5.97 18.23
C LEU A 189 -11.04 5.31 17.01
N LYS A 190 -11.76 4.52 16.23
CA LYS A 190 -11.21 3.87 15.04
C LYS A 190 -11.03 4.88 13.91
N THR A 191 -11.97 5.82 13.77
CA THR A 191 -11.87 6.91 12.78
C THR A 191 -10.94 8.02 13.27
N GLY A 192 -10.99 8.35 14.58
CA GLY A 192 -10.15 9.37 15.19
C GLY A 192 -10.50 10.80 14.74
N ASN A 193 -9.53 11.70 14.87
CA ASN A 193 -9.63 13.06 14.36
C ASN A 193 -9.51 13.08 12.83
N ILE A 194 -10.20 14.03 12.18
CA ILE A 194 -10.21 14.16 10.72
C ILE A 194 -9.54 15.48 10.35
N ASP A 195 -8.56 15.42 9.44
CA ASP A 195 -7.99 16.57 8.75
C ASP A 195 -7.99 16.27 7.26
N PHE A 196 -8.88 16.94 6.50
CA PHE A 196 -9.15 16.62 5.12
C PHE A 196 -9.21 17.86 4.25
N ILE A 197 -8.56 17.81 3.09
CA ILE A 197 -8.44 18.94 2.16
C ILE A 197 -9.75 19.31 1.46
N GLY A 198 -10.67 18.35 1.29
CA GLY A 198 -11.97 18.52 0.62
C GLY A 198 -13.13 18.62 1.59
N ASN A 199 -14.28 18.06 1.21
CA ASN A 199 -15.50 18.04 2.01
C ASN A 199 -15.57 16.81 2.92
N VAL A 200 -16.07 16.98 4.15
CA VAL A 200 -16.26 15.92 5.12
C VAL A 200 -17.76 15.67 5.34
N VAL A 201 -18.19 14.42 5.26
CA VAL A 201 -19.56 13.98 5.53
C VAL A 201 -19.56 12.93 6.62
N ILE A 202 -20.25 13.19 7.73
CA ILE A 202 -20.44 12.25 8.83
C ILE A 202 -21.92 11.91 8.91
N ARG A 203 -22.27 10.62 8.70
CA ARG A 203 -23.66 10.14 8.69
C ARG A 203 -24.20 9.83 10.09
N GLY A 204 -23.47 10.11 11.14
CA GLY A 204 -23.84 9.91 12.52
C GLY A 204 -23.50 11.11 13.40
N ASN A 205 -23.22 10.85 14.66
CA ASN A 205 -22.89 11.84 15.70
C ASN A 205 -21.39 12.10 15.76
N VAL A 206 -21.03 13.27 16.28
CA VAL A 206 -19.67 13.65 16.63
C VAL A 206 -19.57 13.83 18.15
N PRO A 207 -19.02 12.85 18.88
CA PRO A 207 -18.89 12.93 20.33
C PRO A 207 -17.89 13.98 20.80
N THR A 208 -17.89 14.25 22.10
CA THR A 208 -16.97 15.18 22.75
C THR A 208 -15.51 14.77 22.56
N GLY A 209 -14.62 15.75 22.32
CA GLY A 209 -13.16 15.60 22.29
C GLY A 209 -12.58 15.31 20.90
N TYR A 210 -13.41 15.17 19.87
CA TYR A 210 -12.92 15.02 18.50
C TYR A 210 -12.65 16.37 17.83
N THR A 211 -11.70 16.34 16.90
CA THR A 211 -11.36 17.49 16.04
C THR A 211 -11.56 17.10 14.58
N ILE A 212 -12.33 17.92 13.85
CA ILE A 212 -12.60 17.75 12.44
C ILE A 212 -12.19 19.03 11.71
N LYS A 213 -11.25 18.91 10.78
CA LYS A 213 -10.85 19.99 9.89
C LYS A 213 -11.16 19.60 8.44
N ALA A 214 -11.81 20.51 7.71
CA ALA A 214 -12.09 20.36 6.29
C ALA A 214 -11.65 21.61 5.54
N GLY A 215 -10.95 21.44 4.40
CA GLY A 215 -10.68 22.57 3.50
C GLY A 215 -11.93 23.08 2.79
N GLY A 216 -12.91 22.19 2.58
CA GLY A 216 -14.24 22.49 2.03
C GLY A 216 -15.33 22.53 3.11
N ASP A 217 -16.47 21.91 2.82
CA ASP A 217 -17.66 21.88 3.71
C ASP A 217 -17.61 20.70 4.68
N ILE A 218 -18.24 20.89 5.85
CA ILE A 218 -18.53 19.80 6.81
C ILE A 218 -20.04 19.58 6.87
N LYS A 219 -20.47 18.32 6.68
CA LYS A 219 -21.85 17.91 6.86
C LYS A 219 -21.95 16.80 7.90
N VAL A 220 -22.74 17.05 8.98
CA VAL A 220 -23.04 16.06 10.01
C VAL A 220 -24.54 15.81 10.03
N THR A 221 -24.97 14.55 9.93
CA THR A 221 -26.42 14.23 9.98
C THR A 221 -26.93 14.05 11.40
N GLY A 222 -26.06 13.73 12.34
CA GLY A 222 -26.37 13.55 13.75
C GLY A 222 -26.11 14.80 14.58
N LEU A 223 -25.92 14.57 15.88
CA LEU A 223 -25.60 15.56 16.90
C LEU A 223 -24.09 15.82 16.96
N VAL A 224 -23.68 17.06 17.19
CA VAL A 224 -22.33 17.43 17.58
C VAL A 224 -22.29 17.80 19.04
N GLU A 225 -21.50 17.10 19.82
CA GLU A 225 -21.25 17.39 21.21
C GLU A 225 -20.05 18.34 21.39
N GLY A 226 -19.32 18.26 22.48
CA GLY A 226 -18.16 19.11 22.80
C GLY A 226 -16.93 18.80 21.88
N ALA A 227 -17.06 18.97 20.58
CA ALA A 227 -16.06 18.73 19.57
C ALA A 227 -15.58 20.03 18.91
N HIS A 228 -14.41 19.99 18.25
CA HIS A 228 -13.87 21.10 17.46
C HIS A 228 -14.07 20.83 15.97
N LEU A 229 -14.87 21.68 15.31
CA LEU A 229 -15.11 21.61 13.88
C LEU A 229 -14.58 22.90 13.22
N SER A 230 -13.73 22.76 12.21
CA SER A 230 -13.22 23.88 11.40
C SER A 230 -13.37 23.57 9.92
N ALA A 231 -14.12 24.38 9.20
CA ALA A 231 -14.35 24.25 7.77
C ALA A 231 -13.93 25.53 7.02
N GLY A 232 -13.20 25.41 5.92
CA GLY A 232 -12.96 26.53 5.01
C GLY A 232 -14.23 26.99 4.31
N GLY A 233 -15.20 26.11 4.11
CA GLY A 233 -16.53 26.33 3.57
C GLY A 233 -17.61 26.49 4.64
N SER A 234 -18.78 25.88 4.38
CA SER A 234 -19.93 25.87 5.29
C SER A 234 -19.98 24.64 6.17
N ILE A 235 -20.58 24.77 7.35
CA ILE A 235 -20.88 23.66 8.25
C ILE A 235 -22.40 23.46 8.32
N SER A 236 -22.85 22.22 8.10
CA SER A 236 -24.26 21.83 8.15
C SER A 236 -24.46 20.67 9.12
N ILE A 237 -25.23 20.88 10.20
CA ILE A 237 -25.46 19.88 11.25
C ILE A 237 -26.98 19.70 11.43
N SER A 238 -27.50 18.55 10.98
CA SER A 238 -28.94 18.29 11.01
C SER A 238 -29.49 18.05 12.42
N GLY A 239 -28.70 17.41 13.30
CA GLY A 239 -29.13 17.10 14.67
C GLY A 239 -28.98 18.24 15.68
N GLY A 240 -28.19 19.26 15.39
CA GLY A 240 -27.89 20.36 16.31
C GLY A 240 -26.54 20.24 17.03
N ILE A 241 -26.23 21.21 17.86
CA ILE A 241 -24.98 21.33 18.61
C ILE A 241 -25.25 21.45 20.09
N ALA A 242 -24.72 20.51 20.91
CA ALA A 242 -24.75 20.50 22.36
C ALA A 242 -23.30 20.48 22.89
N ALA A 243 -22.64 21.64 22.89
CA ALA A 243 -21.19 21.68 23.08
C ALA A 243 -20.75 21.66 24.56
N GLY A 244 -21.65 21.94 25.51
CA GLY A 244 -21.34 21.94 26.94
C GLY A 244 -20.17 22.88 27.31
N MET A 245 -20.00 23.99 26.59
CA MET A 245 -18.88 24.95 26.67
C MET A 245 -17.49 24.35 26.41
N ARG A 246 -17.41 23.17 25.76
CA ARG A 246 -16.15 22.47 25.54
C ARG A 246 -15.77 22.39 24.05
N GLY A 247 -16.69 22.71 23.15
CA GLY A 247 -16.50 22.65 21.70
C GLY A 247 -16.34 24.03 21.08
N PHE A 248 -15.79 24.07 19.92
CA PHE A 248 -15.65 25.27 19.09
C PHE A 248 -16.00 24.96 17.63
N ILE A 249 -16.84 25.76 17.02
CA ILE A 249 -17.29 25.62 15.64
C ILE A 249 -16.79 26.81 14.83
N GLU A 250 -16.00 26.57 13.80
CA GLU A 250 -15.48 27.58 12.91
C GLU A 250 -15.87 27.27 11.46
N ALA A 251 -16.67 28.15 10.86
CA ALA A 251 -17.06 28.03 9.45
C ALA A 251 -16.61 29.26 8.65
N GLY A 252 -15.88 29.06 7.57
CA GLY A 252 -15.42 30.15 6.71
C GLY A 252 -16.56 30.86 5.96
N VAL A 253 -17.71 30.16 5.77
CA VAL A 253 -18.87 30.69 5.06
C VAL A 253 -20.09 30.73 5.99
N ASN A 254 -20.92 29.70 6.01
CA ASN A 254 -22.17 29.67 6.76
C ASN A 254 -22.21 28.50 7.76
N LEU A 255 -23.00 28.69 8.83
CA LEU A 255 -23.37 27.61 9.75
C LEU A 255 -24.88 27.36 9.65
N TYR A 256 -25.25 26.09 9.46
CA TYR A 256 -26.63 25.61 9.46
C TYR A 256 -26.78 24.54 10.54
N CYS A 257 -27.69 24.75 11.50
CA CYS A 257 -27.96 23.72 12.51
C CYS A 257 -29.41 23.80 13.03
N ASN A 258 -29.86 22.71 13.63
CA ASN A 258 -31.20 22.72 14.23
C ASN A 258 -31.24 23.58 15.51
N TYR A 259 -30.26 23.41 16.39
CA TYR A 259 -30.15 24.23 17.61
C TYR A 259 -28.68 24.40 18.02
N LEU A 260 -28.43 25.44 18.83
CA LEU A 260 -27.15 25.67 19.50
C LEU A 260 -27.39 25.70 21.01
N SER A 261 -26.66 24.86 21.75
CA SER A 261 -26.69 24.83 23.21
C SER A 261 -25.29 24.83 23.81
N GLN A 262 -24.98 25.84 24.60
CA GLN A 262 -23.70 26.02 25.29
C GLN A 262 -22.50 25.85 24.29
N ALA A 263 -22.62 26.46 23.11
CA ALA A 263 -21.65 26.36 22.03
C ALA A 263 -20.93 27.70 21.81
N SER A 264 -19.67 27.61 21.35
CA SER A 264 -18.91 28.76 20.85
C SER A 264 -18.73 28.61 19.34
N CYS A 265 -19.18 29.59 18.57
CA CYS A 265 -19.19 29.56 17.12
C CYS A 265 -18.57 30.83 16.54
N LYS A 266 -17.70 30.66 15.54
CA LYS A 266 -17.16 31.72 14.70
C LYS A 266 -17.48 31.45 13.25
N VAL A 267 -18.22 32.34 12.60
CA VAL A 267 -18.76 32.12 11.26
C VAL A 267 -18.46 33.33 10.37
N GLY A 268 -17.88 33.10 9.20
CA GLY A 268 -17.47 34.18 8.28
C GLY A 268 -18.62 34.96 7.65
N LYS A 269 -19.82 34.33 7.54
CA LYS A 269 -21.03 34.94 7.03
C LYS A 269 -22.22 34.70 7.95
N ASP A 270 -23.25 33.99 7.48
CA ASP A 270 -24.53 33.85 8.17
C ASP A 270 -24.64 32.58 9.03
N VAL A 271 -25.38 32.69 10.14
CA VAL A 271 -25.74 31.58 11.01
C VAL A 271 -27.24 31.33 10.92
N PHE A 272 -27.63 30.13 10.53
CA PHE A 272 -29.03 29.70 10.42
C PHE A 272 -29.32 28.63 11.45
N VAL A 273 -30.23 28.94 12.39
CA VAL A 273 -30.67 28.03 13.44
C VAL A 273 -32.18 27.83 13.33
N ASP A 274 -32.62 26.58 13.23
CA ASP A 274 -34.05 26.29 13.01
C ASP A 274 -34.87 26.48 14.28
N SER A 275 -34.38 26.00 15.45
CA SER A 275 -35.20 25.96 16.67
C SER A 275 -34.77 26.93 17.76
N SER A 276 -33.54 26.87 18.31
CA SER A 276 -33.15 27.74 19.43
C SER A 276 -31.66 27.94 19.57
N ILE A 277 -31.25 29.06 20.17
CA ILE A 277 -29.89 29.38 20.62
C ILE A 277 -29.91 29.56 22.13
N LEU A 278 -29.23 28.68 22.87
CA LEU A 278 -29.26 28.65 24.32
C LEU A 278 -27.83 28.79 24.88
N HIS A 279 -27.61 29.83 25.71
CA HIS A 279 -26.35 30.06 26.44
C HIS A 279 -25.08 29.91 25.59
N SER A 280 -25.12 30.40 24.35
CA SER A 280 -24.07 30.23 23.36
C SER A 280 -23.38 31.55 23.01
N GLN A 281 -22.12 31.48 22.63
CA GLN A 281 -21.35 32.60 22.07
C GLN A 281 -21.29 32.45 20.56
N VAL A 282 -21.80 33.44 19.83
CA VAL A 282 -21.88 33.37 18.36
C VAL A 282 -21.26 34.63 17.78
N GLU A 283 -20.10 34.50 17.13
CA GLU A 283 -19.48 35.54 16.35
C GLU A 283 -19.81 35.28 14.86
N SER A 284 -20.53 36.21 14.24
CA SER A 284 -20.95 36.10 12.84
C SER A 284 -20.52 37.33 12.04
N GLY A 285 -19.95 37.11 10.84
CA GLY A 285 -19.64 38.20 9.90
C GLY A 285 -20.84 38.73 9.15
N GLY A 286 -22.00 38.06 9.25
CA GLY A 286 -23.27 38.41 8.63
C GLY A 286 -24.43 38.39 9.62
N ASN A 287 -25.49 37.67 9.29
CA ASN A 287 -26.73 37.64 10.09
C ASN A 287 -26.79 36.37 10.94
N VAL A 288 -27.42 36.49 12.11
CA VAL A 288 -27.83 35.33 12.95
C VAL A 288 -29.34 35.21 12.84
N ILE A 289 -29.83 34.13 12.26
CA ILE A 289 -31.24 33.89 11.96
C ILE A 289 -31.72 32.67 12.74
N CYS A 290 -32.59 32.90 13.73
CA CYS A 290 -33.30 31.86 14.47
C CYS A 290 -34.75 31.82 14.02
N GLN A 291 -35.15 30.76 13.24
CA GLN A 291 -36.41 30.80 12.50
C GLN A 291 -37.66 30.54 13.36
N LYS A 292 -37.61 29.59 14.27
CA LYS A 292 -38.82 29.10 14.99
C LYS A 292 -38.73 29.18 16.50
N GLY A 293 -37.64 29.69 17.05
CA GLY A 293 -37.41 29.61 18.49
C GLY A 293 -36.91 30.88 19.13
N HIS A 294 -36.23 30.69 20.24
CA HIS A 294 -35.78 31.77 21.09
C HIS A 294 -34.27 31.78 21.23
N ILE A 295 -33.73 32.98 21.40
CA ILE A 295 -32.33 33.18 21.80
C ILE A 295 -32.35 33.49 23.30
N ILE A 296 -31.76 32.63 24.09
CA ILE A 296 -31.77 32.74 25.56
C ILE A 296 -30.35 32.68 26.10
N GLY A 297 -29.89 33.75 26.70
CA GLY A 297 -28.56 33.86 27.27
C GLY A 297 -27.44 33.76 26.27
N GLY A 298 -26.20 34.03 26.67
CA GLY A 298 -25.02 34.03 25.82
C GLY A 298 -24.71 35.40 25.21
N GLU A 299 -23.95 35.43 24.16
CA GLU A 299 -23.47 36.62 23.45
C GLU A 299 -23.56 36.39 21.93
N ILE A 300 -24.03 37.39 21.18
CA ILE A 300 -24.18 37.33 19.72
C ILE A 300 -23.55 38.56 19.07
#